data_5d77939a380f33e7c5a8d786867a54ec
#
_entry.id   5d77939a380f33e7c5a8d786867a54ec
#
_cell.length_a   1.000
_cell.length_b   1.000
_cell.length_c   1.000
_cell.angle_alpha   90.00
_cell.angle_beta   90.00
_cell.angle_gamma   90.00
#
_symmetry.space_group_name_H-M   'P 1'
#
loop_
_entity.id
_entity.type
_entity.pdbx_description
1 polymer ?
#
loop_
_entity_poly.entity_id
_entity_poly.type
_entity_poly.pdbx_seq_one_letter_code
_entity_poly.pdbx_strand_id
1 'polypeptide(L)'
;MAKTNEPKLTIKNYRSAGIGRDGEMYSCTLYVDGKKAALCREEGRGGEMDIDWTPSGGYRFRPGPVGERVLAHVASMPLEKTEYGPMKRDLAMVVAELVDEAEAEKKIKRWCKKWIVALTPDTQRGQFTIWKRMAPTSANMTRLRVKLDSQYGAGTYEIVNDRYVA
;
A
#
# COMPACT_ATOMS: atom_id res chain seq x y z
N MET A 1 28.85 11.06 5.88
CA MET A 1 27.43 10.95 6.27
C MET A 1 27.00 9.50 6.12
N ALA A 2 26.75 8.79 7.22
CA ALA A 2 26.26 7.42 7.19
C ALA A 2 24.86 7.44 6.55
N LYS A 3 24.68 6.73 5.44
CA LYS A 3 23.34 6.44 4.91
C LYS A 3 22.60 5.71 6.04
N THR A 4 21.64 6.37 6.68
CA THR A 4 20.68 5.73 7.58
C THR A 4 20.00 4.66 6.76
N ASN A 5 20.34 3.41 7.04
CA ASN A 5 19.82 2.25 6.31
C ASN A 5 18.42 1.96 6.87
N GLU A 6 17.47 2.85 6.53
CA GLU A 6 16.07 2.70 6.92
C GLU A 6 15.54 1.37 6.36
N PRO A 7 14.88 0.56 7.19
CA PRO A 7 14.36 -0.72 6.74
C PRO A 7 13.24 -0.50 5.73
N LYS A 8 13.35 -1.12 4.55
CA LYS A 8 12.27 -1.12 3.57
C LYS A 8 11.21 -2.13 3.97
N LEU A 9 10.06 -1.63 4.42
CA LEU A 9 8.91 -2.45 4.79
C LEU A 9 8.02 -2.71 3.59
N THR A 10 7.59 -3.95 3.40
CA THR A 10 6.62 -4.36 2.37
C THR A 10 5.80 -5.52 2.90
N ILE A 11 4.61 -5.73 2.34
CA ILE A 11 3.79 -6.90 2.66
C ILE A 11 3.63 -7.82 1.45
N LYS A 12 3.43 -9.11 1.72
CA LYS A 12 3.05 -10.12 0.74
C LYS A 12 1.98 -11.05 1.34
N ASN A 13 1.37 -11.87 0.49
CA ASN A 13 0.37 -12.86 0.89
C ASN A 13 -0.83 -12.25 1.65
N TYR A 14 -1.18 -11.00 1.32
CA TYR A 14 -2.34 -10.36 1.89
C TYR A 14 -3.62 -11.12 1.55
N ARG A 15 -4.41 -11.42 2.57
CA ARG A 15 -5.71 -12.09 2.48
C ARG A 15 -6.71 -11.37 3.38
N SER A 16 -7.74 -10.77 2.78
CA SER A 16 -8.90 -10.27 3.51
C SER A 16 -9.76 -11.45 3.95
N ALA A 17 -10.23 -11.42 5.19
CA ALA A 17 -11.18 -12.37 5.77
C ALA A 17 -12.58 -11.75 5.97
N GLY A 18 -12.76 -10.51 5.49
CA GLY A 18 -14.02 -9.77 5.60
C GLY A 18 -13.99 -8.70 6.68
N ILE A 19 -15.16 -8.32 7.16
CA ILE A 19 -15.33 -7.28 8.19
C ILE A 19 -15.72 -7.97 9.50
N GLY A 20 -14.94 -7.72 10.55
CA GLY A 20 -15.26 -8.12 11.92
C GLY A 20 -16.20 -7.12 12.59
N ARG A 21 -16.32 -7.22 13.93
CA ARG A 21 -17.18 -6.33 14.71
C ARG A 21 -16.68 -4.87 14.70
N ASP A 22 -15.38 -4.68 14.79
CA ASP A 22 -14.76 -3.37 15.02
C ASP A 22 -13.77 -2.97 13.91
N GLY A 23 -13.75 -3.70 12.77
CA GLY A 23 -12.87 -3.39 11.64
C GLY A 23 -12.68 -4.54 10.67
N GLU A 24 -11.76 -4.36 9.74
CA GLU A 24 -11.42 -5.37 8.74
C GLU A 24 -10.61 -6.50 9.36
N MET A 25 -10.91 -7.73 8.93
CA MET A 25 -10.14 -8.92 9.27
C MET A 25 -9.20 -9.26 8.12
N TYR A 26 -7.92 -9.38 8.41
CA TYR A 26 -6.95 -9.77 7.39
C TYR A 26 -5.72 -10.48 7.96
N SER A 27 -4.95 -11.09 7.07
CA SER A 27 -3.61 -11.56 7.37
C SER A 27 -2.66 -11.17 6.25
N CYS A 28 -1.42 -10.89 6.60
CA CYS A 28 -0.35 -10.63 5.65
C CYS A 28 1.00 -11.06 6.21
N THR A 29 2.00 -11.16 5.34
CA THR A 29 3.38 -11.40 5.73
C THR A 29 4.18 -10.11 5.57
N LEU A 30 4.76 -9.60 6.66
CA LEU A 30 5.67 -8.47 6.66
C LEU A 30 7.05 -8.92 6.16
N TYR A 31 7.61 -8.16 5.23
CA TYR A 31 8.96 -8.29 4.72
C TYR A 31 9.77 -7.05 5.05
N VAL A 32 11.00 -7.26 5.45
CA VAL A 32 11.99 -6.21 5.74
C VAL A 32 13.19 -6.41 4.82
N ASP A 33 13.50 -5.43 4.00
CA ASP A 33 14.57 -5.49 2.99
C ASP A 33 14.47 -6.75 2.10
N GLY A 34 13.22 -7.11 1.74
CA GLY A 34 12.92 -8.27 0.91
C GLY A 34 12.94 -9.62 1.61
N LYS A 35 13.26 -9.69 2.91
CA LYS A 35 13.27 -10.93 3.71
C LYS A 35 12.02 -11.01 4.58
N LYS A 36 11.43 -12.21 4.70
CA LYS A 36 10.29 -12.45 5.59
C LYS A 36 10.67 -12.14 7.04
N ALA A 37 9.87 -11.32 7.72
CA ALA A 37 10.12 -10.88 9.09
C ALA A 37 9.03 -11.30 10.06
N ALA A 38 7.75 -11.18 9.70
CA ALA A 38 6.64 -11.52 10.57
C ALA A 38 5.39 -11.96 9.79
N LEU A 39 4.49 -12.66 10.47
CA LEU A 39 3.12 -12.85 10.05
C LEU A 39 2.25 -11.91 10.88
N CYS A 40 1.46 -11.07 10.21
CA CYS A 40 0.57 -10.11 10.84
C CYS A 40 -0.88 -10.56 10.62
N ARG A 41 -1.71 -10.46 11.68
CA ARG A 41 -3.13 -10.78 11.64
C ARG A 41 -3.93 -9.72 12.36
N GLU A 42 -4.98 -9.26 11.71
CA GLU A 42 -6.00 -8.38 12.29
C GLU A 42 -7.31 -9.16 12.40
N GLU A 43 -7.83 -9.29 13.61
CA GLU A 43 -9.05 -10.05 13.87
C GLU A 43 -10.32 -9.21 13.79
N GLY A 44 -10.23 -7.92 13.59
CA GLY A 44 -11.39 -7.01 13.49
C GLY A 44 -12.23 -6.95 14.78
N ARG A 45 -11.59 -7.10 15.94
CA ARG A 45 -12.25 -7.09 17.26
C ARG A 45 -11.85 -5.88 18.12
N GLY A 46 -11.12 -4.91 17.53
CA GLY A 46 -10.66 -3.70 18.23
C GLY A 46 -9.51 -3.95 19.21
N GLY A 47 -8.83 -5.08 19.13
CA GLY A 47 -7.62 -5.39 19.90
C GLY A 47 -6.35 -5.00 19.16
N GLU A 48 -5.19 -5.26 19.76
CA GLU A 48 -3.92 -5.14 19.06
C GLU A 48 -3.78 -6.18 17.96
N MET A 49 -3.12 -5.79 16.85
CA MET A 49 -2.76 -6.70 15.78
C MET A 49 -1.80 -7.78 16.27
N ASP A 50 -2.08 -9.04 15.96
CA ASP A 50 -1.17 -10.15 16.23
C ASP A 50 0.02 -10.10 15.28
N ILE A 51 1.23 -10.02 15.82
CA ILE A 51 2.49 -10.00 15.06
C ILE A 51 3.36 -11.16 15.49
N ASP A 52 3.35 -12.22 14.67
CA ASP A 52 4.17 -13.41 14.85
C ASP A 52 5.52 -13.19 14.14
N TRP A 53 6.55 -12.83 14.87
CA TRP A 53 7.90 -12.68 14.31
C TRP A 53 8.45 -14.01 13.83
N THR A 54 9.08 -14.01 12.65
CA THR A 54 9.76 -15.20 12.13
C THR A 54 10.93 -15.53 13.03
N PRO A 55 10.99 -16.76 13.60
CA PRO A 55 11.89 -17.06 14.71
C PRO A 55 13.36 -16.97 14.29
N SER A 56 14.06 -16.08 14.97
CA SER A 56 15.44 -16.32 15.31
C SER A 56 15.46 -16.72 16.79
N GLY A 57 15.30 -18.03 17.08
CA GLY A 57 15.51 -18.53 18.44
C GLY A 57 14.29 -18.91 19.28
N GLY A 58 13.18 -19.34 18.69
CA GLY A 58 12.17 -20.17 19.41
C GLY A 58 11.05 -19.47 20.16
N TYR A 59 10.96 -18.16 20.20
CA TYR A 59 9.84 -17.44 20.80
C TYR A 59 9.05 -16.64 19.76
N ARG A 60 7.82 -17.04 19.49
CA ARG A 60 6.92 -16.44 18.48
C ARG A 60 6.62 -14.95 18.70
N PHE A 61 6.71 -14.49 19.95
CA PHE A 61 6.26 -13.14 20.32
C PHE A 61 7.40 -12.14 20.57
N ARG A 62 8.65 -12.55 20.47
CA ARG A 62 9.78 -11.63 20.67
C ARG A 62 10.35 -11.18 19.33
N PRO A 63 10.42 -9.88 19.09
CA PRO A 63 11.12 -9.35 17.95
C PRO A 63 12.61 -9.74 18.09
N GLY A 64 13.14 -10.50 17.13
CA GLY A 64 14.60 -10.68 17.04
C GLY A 64 15.24 -9.39 16.52
N PRO A 65 16.57 -9.40 16.23
CA PRO A 65 17.29 -8.18 15.80
C PRO A 65 16.63 -7.43 14.63
N VAL A 66 15.98 -8.16 13.70
CA VAL A 66 15.24 -7.55 12.59
C VAL A 66 14.00 -6.83 13.09
N GLY A 67 13.23 -7.46 13.99
CA GLY A 67 12.04 -6.85 14.56
C GLY A 67 12.38 -5.64 15.43
N GLU A 68 13.42 -5.70 16.25
CA GLU A 68 13.89 -4.56 17.05
C GLU A 68 14.27 -3.37 16.16
N ARG A 69 14.96 -3.62 15.03
CA ARG A 69 15.28 -2.57 14.06
C ARG A 69 14.03 -1.95 13.45
N VAL A 70 13.02 -2.76 13.14
CA VAL A 70 11.73 -2.27 12.62
C VAL A 70 11.01 -1.44 13.65
N LEU A 71 10.91 -1.91 14.90
CA LEU A 71 10.24 -1.18 15.97
C LEU A 71 10.94 0.16 16.27
N ALA A 72 12.28 0.17 16.28
CA ALA A 72 13.06 1.40 16.43
C ALA A 72 12.83 2.37 15.27
N HIS A 73 12.75 1.88 14.02
CA HIS A 73 12.43 2.70 12.86
C HIS A 73 11.03 3.31 12.96
N VAL A 74 10.02 2.50 13.26
CA VAL A 74 8.63 2.99 13.43
C VAL A 74 8.55 4.03 14.56
N ALA A 75 9.24 3.80 15.68
CA ALA A 75 9.28 4.76 16.78
C ALA A 75 9.97 6.09 16.42
N SER A 76 10.82 6.10 15.40
CA SER A 76 11.49 7.31 14.87
C SER A 76 10.67 8.06 13.82
N MET A 77 9.57 7.48 13.34
CA MET A 77 8.69 8.13 12.35
C MET A 77 8.03 9.40 12.94
N PRO A 78 7.72 10.38 12.09
CA PRO A 78 6.97 11.56 12.53
C PRO A 78 5.63 11.17 13.17
N LEU A 79 5.19 11.99 14.13
CA LEU A 79 3.86 11.83 14.70
C LEU A 79 2.79 11.95 13.63
N GLU A 80 1.81 11.07 13.68
CA GLU A 80 0.64 11.14 12.82
C GLU A 80 -0.34 12.19 13.34
N LYS A 81 -0.85 13.02 12.44
CA LYS A 81 -1.89 14.00 12.80
C LYS A 81 -3.25 13.31 12.74
N THR A 82 -3.86 13.11 13.87
CA THR A 82 -5.23 12.60 13.99
C THR A 82 -6.20 13.71 14.43
N GLU A 83 -7.50 13.45 14.35
CA GLU A 83 -8.53 14.36 14.88
C GLU A 83 -8.42 14.58 16.42
N TYR A 84 -7.78 13.63 17.13
CA TYR A 84 -7.53 13.70 18.58
C TYR A 84 -6.17 14.31 18.92
N GLY A 85 -5.40 14.77 17.92
CA GLY A 85 -4.07 15.34 18.08
C GLY A 85 -2.95 14.45 17.52
N PRO A 86 -1.69 14.86 17.71
CA PRO A 86 -0.55 14.12 17.21
C PRO A 86 -0.36 12.81 18.00
N MET A 87 -0.29 11.69 17.31
CA MET A 87 -0.14 10.34 17.85
C MET A 87 1.15 9.69 17.40
N LYS A 88 1.79 8.91 18.26
CA LYS A 88 2.93 8.07 17.87
C LYS A 88 2.44 6.93 17.01
N ARG A 89 3.17 6.69 15.93
CA ARG A 89 2.92 5.54 15.06
C ARG A 89 3.41 4.25 15.74
N ASP A 90 2.64 3.21 15.59
CA ASP A 90 3.05 1.85 15.95
C ASP A 90 3.17 0.98 14.69
N LEU A 91 3.64 -0.26 14.86
CA LEU A 91 3.82 -1.16 13.74
C LEU A 91 2.50 -1.62 13.13
N ALA A 92 1.43 -1.72 13.92
CA ALA A 92 0.11 -2.10 13.42
C ALA A 92 -0.42 -1.04 12.44
N MET A 93 -0.27 0.25 12.76
CA MET A 93 -0.64 1.35 11.86
C MET A 93 0.15 1.30 10.55
N VAL A 94 1.46 1.06 10.61
CA VAL A 94 2.31 0.96 9.41
C VAL A 94 1.91 -0.24 8.56
N VAL A 95 1.59 -1.38 9.17
CA VAL A 95 1.11 -2.57 8.46
C VAL A 95 -0.25 -2.32 7.83
N ALA A 96 -1.18 -1.64 8.54
CA ALA A 96 -2.48 -1.28 8.00
C ALA A 96 -2.35 -0.38 6.75
N GLU A 97 -1.49 0.63 6.78
CA GLU A 97 -1.22 1.47 5.60
C GLU A 97 -0.69 0.66 4.40
N LEU A 98 0.25 -0.27 4.65
CA LEU A 98 0.75 -1.15 3.60
C LEU A 98 -0.34 -2.08 3.03
N VAL A 99 -1.31 -2.48 3.86
CA VAL A 99 -2.49 -3.25 3.43
C VAL A 99 -3.39 -2.39 2.56
N ASP A 100 -3.70 -1.16 2.97
CA ASP A 100 -4.50 -0.22 2.19
C ASP A 100 -3.87 0.07 0.83
N GLU A 101 -2.55 0.29 0.79
CA GLU A 101 -1.80 0.46 -0.46
C GLU A 101 -1.90 -0.77 -1.37
N ALA A 102 -1.76 -1.98 -0.80
CA ALA A 102 -1.85 -3.22 -1.56
C ALA A 102 -3.26 -3.47 -2.10
N GLU A 103 -4.30 -3.12 -1.34
CA GLU A 103 -5.70 -3.17 -1.79
C GLU A 103 -5.99 -2.17 -2.90
N ALA A 104 -5.55 -0.93 -2.71
CA ALA A 104 -5.68 0.11 -3.72
C ALA A 104 -4.98 -0.32 -5.02
N GLU A 105 -3.78 -0.88 -4.94
CA GLU A 105 -3.05 -1.38 -6.11
C GLU A 105 -3.79 -2.53 -6.81
N LYS A 106 -4.31 -3.51 -6.05
CA LYS A 106 -5.15 -4.60 -6.61
C LYS A 106 -6.39 -4.05 -7.33
N LYS A 107 -7.05 -3.06 -6.75
CA LYS A 107 -8.22 -2.41 -7.30
C LYS A 107 -7.89 -1.69 -8.60
N ILE A 108 -6.80 -0.92 -8.62
CA ILE A 108 -6.31 -0.22 -9.80
C ILE A 108 -5.95 -1.21 -10.91
N LYS A 109 -5.18 -2.26 -10.62
CA LYS A 109 -4.85 -3.33 -11.57
C LYS A 109 -6.09 -3.97 -12.19
N ARG A 110 -7.12 -4.23 -11.38
CA ARG A 110 -8.40 -4.75 -11.86
C ARG A 110 -9.13 -3.77 -12.77
N TRP A 111 -9.08 -2.47 -12.47
CA TRP A 111 -9.66 -1.44 -13.32
C TRP A 111 -8.90 -1.31 -14.65
N CYS A 112 -7.57 -1.30 -14.60
CA CYS A 112 -6.72 -1.21 -15.79
C CYS A 112 -6.91 -2.39 -16.76
N LYS A 113 -7.35 -3.56 -16.29
CA LYS A 113 -7.73 -4.69 -17.16
C LYS A 113 -9.02 -4.45 -17.94
N LYS A 114 -9.91 -3.59 -17.46
CA LYS A 114 -11.25 -3.39 -18.03
C LYS A 114 -11.39 -2.03 -18.71
N TRP A 115 -10.70 -1.02 -18.20
CA TRP A 115 -10.91 0.39 -18.57
C TRP A 115 -9.57 1.11 -18.68
N ILE A 116 -9.59 2.29 -19.29
CA ILE A 116 -8.44 3.18 -19.24
C ILE A 116 -8.57 4.01 -17.95
N VAL A 117 -7.49 4.03 -17.17
CA VAL A 117 -7.35 4.74 -15.88
C VAL A 117 -6.20 5.73 -16.01
N ALA A 118 -6.41 6.97 -15.64
CA ALA A 118 -5.35 7.97 -15.65
C ALA A 118 -5.41 8.91 -14.43
N LEU A 119 -4.28 9.52 -14.16
CA LEU A 119 -4.13 10.70 -13.30
C LEU A 119 -4.06 11.90 -14.22
N THR A 120 -4.94 12.87 -14.01
CA THR A 120 -4.98 14.12 -14.78
C THR A 120 -4.84 15.30 -13.82
N PRO A 121 -4.47 16.51 -14.28
CA PRO A 121 -4.38 17.69 -13.43
C PRO A 121 -5.65 18.00 -12.65
N ASP A 122 -6.82 17.63 -13.19
CA ASP A 122 -8.11 17.82 -12.52
C ASP A 122 -8.41 16.72 -11.47
N THR A 123 -7.56 15.68 -11.39
CA THR A 123 -7.75 14.58 -10.47
C THR A 123 -7.28 14.94 -9.08
N GLN A 124 -8.16 14.89 -8.08
CA GLN A 124 -7.77 15.11 -6.69
C GLN A 124 -6.83 14.01 -6.20
N ARG A 125 -6.00 14.34 -5.21
CA ARG A 125 -5.05 13.39 -4.62
C ARG A 125 -5.76 12.11 -4.16
N GLY A 126 -5.28 10.96 -4.62
CA GLY A 126 -5.86 9.64 -4.30
C GLY A 126 -7.06 9.23 -5.16
N GLN A 127 -7.46 10.06 -6.12
CA GLN A 127 -8.51 9.73 -7.08
C GLN A 127 -7.94 9.41 -8.46
N PHE A 128 -8.77 8.81 -9.31
CA PHE A 128 -8.42 8.45 -10.68
C PHE A 128 -9.56 8.80 -11.62
N THR A 129 -9.23 9.27 -12.82
CA THR A 129 -10.18 9.40 -13.91
C THR A 129 -10.28 8.06 -14.65
N ILE A 130 -11.51 7.54 -14.82
CA ILE A 130 -11.75 6.22 -15.41
C ILE A 130 -12.66 6.34 -16.63
N TRP A 131 -12.18 5.91 -17.79
CA TRP A 131 -12.96 5.83 -19.05
C TRP A 131 -13.61 4.46 -19.18
N LYS A 132 -14.76 4.26 -18.53
CA LYS A 132 -15.47 2.97 -18.50
C LYS A 132 -15.99 2.49 -19.86
N ARG A 133 -16.13 3.39 -20.83
CA ARG A 133 -16.62 3.08 -22.19
C ARG A 133 -15.49 2.81 -23.19
N MET A 134 -14.25 2.83 -22.75
CA MET A 134 -13.06 2.60 -23.59
C MET A 134 -12.29 1.40 -23.05
N ALA A 135 -12.25 0.33 -23.84
CA ALA A 135 -11.38 -0.81 -23.54
C ALA A 135 -9.90 -0.37 -23.59
N PRO A 136 -9.01 -0.91 -22.74
CA PRO A 136 -7.61 -0.50 -22.67
C PRO A 136 -6.77 -1.11 -23.80
N THR A 137 -7.18 -0.89 -25.05
CA THR A 137 -6.43 -1.29 -26.25
C THR A 137 -5.37 -0.23 -26.59
N SER A 138 -4.29 -0.64 -27.24
CA SER A 138 -3.24 0.29 -27.68
C SER A 138 -3.81 1.45 -28.52
N ALA A 139 -4.73 1.17 -29.45
CA ALA A 139 -5.37 2.20 -30.25
C ALA A 139 -6.17 3.21 -29.42
N ASN A 140 -6.96 2.73 -28.44
CA ASN A 140 -7.74 3.59 -27.58
C ASN A 140 -6.84 4.42 -26.65
N MET A 141 -5.77 3.85 -26.11
CA MET A 141 -4.80 4.57 -25.29
C MET A 141 -4.08 5.66 -26.09
N THR A 142 -3.67 5.36 -27.33
CA THR A 142 -3.07 6.36 -28.24
C THR A 142 -4.06 7.50 -28.54
N ARG A 143 -5.32 7.17 -28.87
CA ARG A 143 -6.38 8.17 -29.11
C ARG A 143 -6.60 9.05 -27.88
N LEU A 144 -6.60 8.45 -26.68
CA LEU A 144 -6.78 9.20 -25.44
C LEU A 144 -5.58 10.10 -25.16
N ARG A 145 -4.33 9.65 -25.40
CA ARG A 145 -3.13 10.50 -25.26
C ARG A 145 -3.23 11.76 -26.12
N VAL A 146 -3.56 11.62 -27.39
CA VAL A 146 -3.73 12.79 -28.28
C VAL A 146 -4.74 13.77 -27.70
N LYS A 147 -5.85 13.27 -27.17
CA LYS A 147 -6.88 14.13 -26.52
C LYS A 147 -6.35 14.81 -25.24
N LEU A 148 -5.65 14.07 -24.40
CA LEU A 148 -5.11 14.59 -23.13
C LEU A 148 -3.95 15.58 -23.38
N ASP A 149 -3.11 15.31 -24.39
CA ASP A 149 -2.05 16.24 -24.83
C ASP A 149 -2.65 17.58 -25.29
N SER A 150 -3.75 17.54 -26.03
CA SER A 150 -4.44 18.76 -26.47
C SER A 150 -5.13 19.50 -25.31
N GLN A 151 -5.61 18.77 -24.30
CA GLN A 151 -6.35 19.35 -23.17
C GLN A 151 -5.44 19.87 -22.07
N TYR A 152 -4.40 19.15 -21.71
CA TYR A 152 -3.56 19.41 -20.53
C TYR A 152 -2.10 19.70 -20.87
N GLY A 153 -1.65 19.35 -22.09
CA GLY A 153 -0.24 19.37 -22.47
C GLY A 153 0.46 18.04 -22.21
N ALA A 154 1.41 17.70 -23.07
CA ALA A 154 2.19 16.47 -22.97
C ALA A 154 2.96 16.40 -21.65
N GLY A 155 2.92 15.25 -20.99
CA GLY A 155 3.65 14.99 -19.75
C GLY A 155 3.00 15.55 -18.47
N THR A 156 1.83 16.18 -18.54
CA THR A 156 1.10 16.70 -17.37
C THR A 156 0.12 15.70 -16.77
N TYR A 157 -0.05 14.55 -17.40
CA TYR A 157 -0.93 13.45 -16.96
C TYR A 157 -0.18 12.11 -17.03
N GLU A 158 -0.76 11.09 -16.43
CA GLU A 158 -0.24 9.72 -16.49
C GLU A 158 -1.35 8.73 -16.82
N ILE A 159 -1.17 7.88 -17.84
CA ILE A 159 -2.05 6.73 -18.08
C ILE A 159 -1.55 5.57 -17.21
N VAL A 160 -2.31 5.27 -16.16
CA VAL A 160 -1.92 4.28 -15.13
C VAL A 160 -1.83 2.87 -15.71
N ASN A 161 -2.58 2.57 -16.79
CA ASN A 161 -2.49 1.30 -17.48
C ASN A 161 -1.06 0.97 -17.96
N ASP A 162 -0.26 1.97 -18.30
CA ASP A 162 1.13 1.77 -18.76
C ASP A 162 2.03 1.12 -17.71
N ARG A 163 1.68 1.27 -16.42
CA ARG A 163 2.40 0.58 -15.33
C ARG A 163 2.22 -0.94 -15.33
N TYR A 164 1.16 -1.43 -15.99
CA TYR A 164 0.71 -2.82 -15.89
C TYR A 164 0.61 -3.53 -17.25
N VAL A 165 0.96 -2.86 -18.33
CA VAL A 165 1.13 -3.45 -19.66
C VAL A 165 2.61 -3.81 -19.79
N ALA A 166 2.94 -5.05 -19.46
CA ALA A 166 4.21 -5.68 -19.82
C ALA A 166 3.97 -6.64 -20.98
#